data_d260de20b35865ecc163cd5088ae6c6f
#
_entry.id   d260de20b35865ecc163cd5088ae6c6f
#
_cell.length_a   1.000
_cell.length_b   1.000
_cell.length_c   1.000
_cell.angle_alpha   90.00
_cell.angle_beta   90.00
_cell.angle_gamma   90.00
#
_symmetry.space_group_name_H-M   'P 1'
#
loop_
_entity.id
_entity.type
_entity.pdbx_description
1 polymer ?
#
loop_
_entity_poly.entity_id
_entity_poly.type
_entity_poly.pdbx_seq_one_letter_code
_entity_poly.pdbx_strand_id
1 'polypeptide(L)'
;MECEFIRKLPGFRAPNLEILDLCGCGNLTEVHDNIGLLGKLKYLDLNVCKKLESLPSKLNLKSLRFLFLVGCKRLKKFPQIHPEMKCSKNLVVQLSGTSIRKFPSSLRYLTSGLEFLYLPEIQNLDLSFAQYGFKSLISLDLSYFDTNMVYLNIWLRPDYFPVLKALKLEYLTSGPNILHLPVVQNLDLSSSQDGFSSLTYLGLSYFDRNMCDLNIWLKPDRFPVLEILWLSNSNIVTIPESITAFTRLQDLYLKGCNQLQEIPRLPQSIVKLDAQDCRSLDLQSSRRLFDQVSFYLSIIVTFLNYV
;
A
#
# COMPACT_ATOMS: atom_id res chain seq x y z
N MET A 1 15.32 17.79 17.06
CA MET A 1 15.01 18.44 18.37
C MET A 1 13.53 18.34 18.58
N GLU A 2 13.09 17.59 19.57
CA GLU A 2 11.65 17.47 19.89
C GLU A 2 11.18 18.79 20.50
N CYS A 3 10.25 19.49 19.84
CA CYS A 3 9.68 20.74 20.37
C CYS A 3 8.54 20.44 21.34
N GLU A 4 8.87 20.13 22.59
CA GLU A 4 7.88 19.81 23.63
C GLU A 4 6.98 20.98 24.06
N PHE A 5 7.39 22.22 23.75
CA PHE A 5 6.73 23.44 24.24
C PHE A 5 5.64 23.99 23.33
N ILE A 6 5.63 23.61 22.07
CA ILE A 6 4.66 24.14 21.09
C ILE A 6 3.35 23.34 21.21
N ARG A 7 2.29 24.01 21.68
CA ARG A 7 0.93 23.44 21.72
C ARG A 7 0.09 23.79 20.51
N LYS A 8 0.25 25.00 19.97
CA LYS A 8 -0.41 25.49 18.77
C LYS A 8 0.59 26.19 17.89
N LEU A 9 0.57 25.89 16.60
CA LEU A 9 1.34 26.64 15.63
C LEU A 9 0.52 27.85 15.19
N PRO A 10 0.90 29.09 15.56
CA PRO A 10 0.17 30.28 15.18
C PRO A 10 0.27 30.55 13.68
N GLY A 11 -0.66 31.32 13.14
CA GLY A 11 -0.53 31.82 11.78
C GLY A 11 0.59 32.84 11.66
N PHE A 12 1.43 32.70 10.65
CA PHE A 12 2.48 33.65 10.30
C PHE A 12 2.56 33.86 8.80
N ARG A 13 3.15 34.98 8.40
CA ARG A 13 3.42 35.28 6.98
C ARG A 13 4.85 34.93 6.65
N ALA A 14 5.04 33.89 5.85
CA ALA A 14 6.35 33.48 5.36
C ALA A 14 6.21 33.06 3.87
N PRO A 15 6.07 34.02 2.95
CA PRO A 15 5.75 33.74 1.55
C PRO A 15 6.86 32.97 0.82
N ASN A 16 8.07 32.94 1.38
CA ASN A 16 9.22 32.21 0.83
C ASN A 16 9.55 30.93 1.58
N LEU A 17 8.74 30.52 2.57
CA LEU A 17 8.99 29.29 3.32
C LEU A 17 8.81 28.07 2.42
N GLU A 18 9.87 27.26 2.32
CA GLU A 18 9.88 26.04 1.52
C GLU A 18 9.81 24.77 2.38
N ILE A 19 10.33 24.84 3.59
CA ILE A 19 10.42 23.69 4.51
C ILE A 19 9.84 24.10 5.86
N LEU A 20 8.87 23.32 6.34
CA LEU A 20 8.35 23.41 7.70
C LEU A 20 8.44 22.03 8.34
N ASP A 21 9.40 21.89 9.24
CA ASP A 21 9.64 20.66 9.97
C ASP A 21 9.22 20.84 11.43
N LEU A 22 8.21 20.09 11.84
CA LEU A 22 7.67 20.04 13.20
C LEU A 22 7.64 18.58 13.70
N CYS A 23 8.48 17.71 13.12
CA CYS A 23 8.57 16.32 13.50
C CYS A 23 8.84 16.18 15.01
N GLY A 24 8.14 15.30 15.69
CA GLY A 24 8.31 15.06 17.12
C GLY A 24 7.70 16.14 18.04
N CYS A 25 7.01 17.16 17.53
CA CYS A 25 6.29 18.14 18.36
C CYS A 25 5.09 17.47 19.04
N GLY A 26 5.34 16.57 19.99
CA GLY A 26 4.33 15.70 20.61
C GLY A 26 3.20 16.42 21.34
N ASN A 27 3.39 17.68 21.73
CA ASN A 27 2.38 18.52 22.38
C ASN A 27 1.59 19.41 21.42
N LEU A 28 1.95 19.42 20.13
CA LEU A 28 1.24 20.20 19.11
C LEU A 28 -0.17 19.63 18.89
N THR A 29 -1.20 20.46 19.09
CA THR A 29 -2.62 20.08 18.92
C THR A 29 -3.22 20.67 17.64
N GLU A 30 -2.72 21.79 17.16
CA GLU A 30 -3.34 22.55 16.08
C GLU A 30 -2.31 23.27 15.21
N VAL A 31 -2.53 23.26 13.90
CA VAL A 31 -1.80 24.04 12.89
C VAL A 31 -2.76 25.06 12.30
N HIS A 32 -2.39 26.36 12.37
CA HIS A 32 -3.23 27.44 11.94
C HIS A 32 -3.49 27.44 10.42
N ASP A 33 -4.66 27.89 9.99
CA ASP A 33 -5.13 27.88 8.60
C ASP A 33 -4.19 28.61 7.61
N ASN A 34 -3.50 29.68 8.04
CA ASN A 34 -2.55 30.39 7.19
C ASN A 34 -1.40 29.52 6.67
N ILE A 35 -1.04 28.44 7.39
CA ILE A 35 -0.02 27.50 6.95
C ILE A 35 -0.47 26.77 5.67
N GLY A 36 -1.76 26.51 5.56
CA GLY A 36 -2.37 25.90 4.36
C GLY A 36 -2.32 26.79 3.11
N LEU A 37 -1.90 28.05 3.22
CA LEU A 37 -1.81 29.01 2.13
C LEU A 37 -0.37 29.35 1.71
N LEU A 38 0.64 28.72 2.30
CA LEU A 38 2.06 28.95 2.00
C LEU A 38 2.43 28.33 0.64
N GLY A 39 2.17 29.04 -0.44
CA GLY A 39 2.25 28.55 -1.81
C GLY A 39 3.63 28.05 -2.26
N LYS A 40 4.74 28.45 -1.60
CA LYS A 40 6.09 27.95 -1.88
C LYS A 40 6.52 26.76 -1.00
N LEU A 41 5.68 26.34 -0.04
CA LEU A 41 6.00 25.23 0.85
C LEU A 41 6.09 23.94 0.05
N LYS A 42 7.26 23.30 0.10
CA LYS A 42 7.57 22.04 -0.58
C LYS A 42 7.54 20.84 0.37
N TYR A 43 7.89 21.07 1.64
CA TYR A 43 8.06 20.03 2.65
C TYR A 43 7.31 20.45 3.92
N LEU A 44 6.36 19.61 4.33
CA LEU A 44 5.62 19.75 5.59
C LEU A 44 5.72 18.44 6.36
N ASP A 45 6.52 18.46 7.44
CA ASP A 45 6.69 17.31 8.32
C ASP A 45 6.05 17.57 9.68
N LEU A 46 5.09 16.74 10.01
CA LEU A 46 4.35 16.70 11.27
C LEU A 46 4.40 15.28 11.86
N ASN A 47 5.37 14.45 11.43
CA ASN A 47 5.50 13.10 11.96
C ASN A 47 5.59 13.11 13.48
N VAL A 48 4.97 12.11 14.10
CA VAL A 48 4.99 11.88 15.56
C VAL A 48 4.42 13.04 16.38
N CYS A 49 3.63 13.94 15.76
CA CYS A 49 2.82 14.92 16.50
C CYS A 49 1.61 14.22 17.12
N LYS A 50 1.84 13.43 18.19
CA LYS A 50 0.87 12.49 18.77
C LYS A 50 -0.43 13.14 19.26
N LYS A 51 -0.41 14.43 19.61
CA LYS A 51 -1.57 15.19 20.09
C LYS A 51 -2.24 16.03 19.01
N LEU A 52 -1.73 16.00 17.77
CA LEU A 52 -2.28 16.80 16.66
C LEU A 52 -3.72 16.35 16.35
N GLU A 53 -4.67 17.27 16.50
CA GLU A 53 -6.10 17.04 16.27
C GLU A 53 -6.60 17.71 15.00
N SER A 54 -6.00 18.86 14.64
CA SER A 54 -6.41 19.65 13.49
C SER A 54 -5.24 20.16 12.66
N LEU A 55 -5.40 20.04 11.36
CA LEU A 55 -4.60 20.69 10.31
C LEU A 55 -5.35 21.93 9.82
N PRO A 56 -4.73 22.79 8.99
CA PRO A 56 -5.45 23.82 8.27
C PRO A 56 -6.71 23.24 7.63
N SER A 57 -7.83 23.96 7.76
CA SER A 57 -9.11 23.49 7.24
C SER A 57 -9.08 23.28 5.71
N LYS A 58 -8.23 24.04 5.02
CA LYS A 58 -8.02 23.99 3.58
C LYS A 58 -6.55 24.11 3.19
N LEU A 59 -6.10 23.30 2.25
CA LEU A 59 -4.75 23.34 1.69
C LEU A 59 -4.78 23.94 0.28
N ASN A 60 -3.91 24.94 0.07
CA ASN A 60 -3.57 25.53 -1.24
C ASN A 60 -2.05 25.65 -1.39
N LEU A 61 -1.33 24.57 -1.06
CA LEU A 61 0.13 24.47 -1.07
C LEU A 61 0.61 24.08 -2.47
N LYS A 62 0.67 25.03 -3.39
CA LYS A 62 0.91 24.79 -4.83
C LYS A 62 2.26 24.11 -5.15
N SER A 63 3.26 24.26 -4.27
CA SER A 63 4.60 23.68 -4.44
C SER A 63 4.84 22.44 -3.62
N LEU A 64 3.83 21.94 -2.89
CA LEU A 64 3.98 20.83 -1.95
C LEU A 64 4.44 19.55 -2.68
N ARG A 65 5.50 18.92 -2.14
CA ARG A 65 6.03 17.64 -2.60
C ARG A 65 5.97 16.56 -1.53
N PHE A 66 6.07 16.95 -0.26
CA PHE A 66 6.08 16.01 0.86
C PHE A 66 5.14 16.48 1.95
N LEU A 67 4.19 15.63 2.30
CA LEU A 67 3.27 15.79 3.44
C LEU A 67 3.39 14.56 4.33
N PHE A 68 4.01 14.71 5.49
CA PHE A 68 4.26 13.64 6.42
C PHE A 68 3.48 13.83 7.72
N LEU A 69 2.64 12.85 8.06
CA LEU A 69 1.74 12.85 9.20
C LEU A 69 1.78 11.52 9.96
N VAL A 70 2.87 10.75 9.81
CA VAL A 70 3.03 9.43 10.43
C VAL A 70 2.91 9.53 11.95
N GLY A 71 2.06 8.70 12.55
CA GLY A 71 1.89 8.65 14.01
C GLY A 71 1.12 9.81 14.63
N CYS A 72 0.43 10.63 13.83
CA CYS A 72 -0.52 11.64 14.31
C CYS A 72 -1.83 10.98 14.77
N LYS A 73 -1.78 10.24 15.87
CA LYS A 73 -2.86 9.34 16.33
C LYS A 73 -4.20 10.01 16.61
N ARG A 74 -4.22 11.31 16.88
CA ARG A 74 -5.45 12.07 17.15
C ARG A 74 -6.04 12.77 15.95
N LEU A 75 -5.32 12.78 14.82
CA LEU A 75 -5.78 13.43 13.59
C LEU A 75 -6.88 12.60 12.93
N LYS A 76 -8.11 13.11 12.92
CA LYS A 76 -9.32 12.42 12.43
C LYS A 76 -9.80 12.90 11.06
N LYS A 77 -9.36 14.08 10.63
CA LYS A 77 -9.85 14.71 9.38
C LYS A 77 -8.68 15.11 8.50
N PHE A 78 -8.76 14.74 7.23
CA PHE A 78 -7.88 15.28 6.21
C PHE A 78 -8.41 16.63 5.72
N PRO A 79 -7.54 17.62 5.46
CA PRO A 79 -7.96 18.96 5.01
C PRO A 79 -8.72 18.95 3.69
N GLN A 80 -9.56 19.94 3.48
CA GLN A 80 -10.10 20.22 2.14
C GLN A 80 -8.98 20.69 1.22
N ILE A 81 -9.01 20.25 -0.03
CA ILE A 81 -8.03 20.67 -1.04
C ILE A 81 -8.61 21.78 -1.89
N HIS A 82 -7.86 22.87 -2.04
CA HIS A 82 -8.28 23.96 -2.90
C HIS A 82 -8.22 23.54 -4.38
N PRO A 83 -9.21 23.88 -5.23
CA PRO A 83 -9.19 23.50 -6.65
C PRO A 83 -7.95 23.97 -7.41
N GLU A 84 -7.37 25.08 -7.00
CA GLU A 84 -6.13 25.61 -7.60
C GLU A 84 -4.85 24.93 -7.08
N MET A 85 -4.94 24.05 -6.09
CA MET A 85 -3.83 23.24 -5.62
C MET A 85 -3.56 22.14 -6.64
N LYS A 86 -3.11 22.56 -7.82
CA LYS A 86 -2.56 21.63 -8.81
C LYS A 86 -1.14 21.31 -8.34
N CYS A 87 -0.99 20.27 -7.55
CA CYS A 87 0.33 19.83 -7.13
C CYS A 87 1.20 19.59 -8.37
N SER A 88 2.42 20.12 -8.32
CA SER A 88 3.48 19.66 -9.22
C SER A 88 3.60 18.13 -9.08
N LYS A 89 4.01 17.45 -10.15
CA LYS A 89 4.33 16.01 -10.09
C LYS A 89 5.21 15.72 -8.88
N ASN A 90 5.17 14.49 -8.38
CA ASN A 90 5.97 13.94 -7.27
C ASN A 90 5.45 14.31 -5.86
N LEU A 91 4.13 14.45 -5.68
CA LEU A 91 3.59 14.58 -4.32
C LEU A 91 3.61 13.22 -3.62
N VAL A 92 4.21 13.21 -2.44
CA VAL A 92 4.26 12.10 -1.49
C VAL A 92 3.41 12.45 -0.28
N VAL A 93 2.44 11.60 0.07
CA VAL A 93 1.61 11.74 1.26
C VAL A 93 1.74 10.51 2.14
N GLN A 94 2.15 10.69 3.40
CA GLN A 94 2.26 9.61 4.38
C GLN A 94 1.35 9.90 5.57
N LEU A 95 0.40 9.01 5.82
CA LEU A 95 -0.64 9.14 6.85
C LEU A 95 -0.68 7.94 7.81
N SER A 96 0.36 7.13 7.83
CA SER A 96 0.45 5.91 8.65
C SER A 96 0.13 6.20 10.12
N GLY A 97 -0.72 5.39 10.73
CA GLY A 97 -1.06 5.52 12.15
C GLY A 97 -1.83 6.79 12.51
N THR A 98 -2.53 7.43 11.56
CA THR A 98 -3.53 8.47 11.83
C THR A 98 -4.90 7.88 12.14
N SER A 99 -5.83 8.69 12.65
CA SER A 99 -7.24 8.31 12.86
C SER A 99 -8.17 8.82 11.75
N ILE A 100 -7.63 9.15 10.58
CA ILE A 100 -8.42 9.58 9.43
C ILE A 100 -9.22 8.38 8.89
N ARG A 101 -10.56 8.52 8.80
CA ARG A 101 -11.42 7.44 8.30
C ARG A 101 -12.05 7.76 6.93
N LYS A 102 -11.95 9.00 6.50
CA LYS A 102 -12.55 9.44 5.23
C LYS A 102 -11.78 10.62 4.67
N PHE A 103 -11.54 10.57 3.36
CA PHE A 103 -11.02 11.71 2.62
C PHE A 103 -12.14 12.62 2.12
N PRO A 104 -11.89 13.94 2.05
CA PRO A 104 -12.86 14.86 1.45
C PRO A 104 -12.96 14.64 -0.06
N SER A 105 -14.11 14.95 -0.65
CA SER A 105 -14.30 14.86 -2.11
C SER A 105 -13.33 15.75 -2.91
N SER A 106 -12.78 16.77 -2.27
CA SER A 106 -11.75 17.64 -2.84
C SER A 106 -10.40 16.95 -3.04
N LEU A 107 -10.17 15.75 -2.50
CA LEU A 107 -8.96 14.94 -2.76
C LEU A 107 -8.74 14.74 -4.28
N ARG A 108 -9.82 14.69 -5.06
CA ARG A 108 -9.77 14.62 -6.53
C ARG A 108 -8.87 15.68 -7.19
N TYR A 109 -8.63 16.81 -6.55
CA TYR A 109 -7.74 17.85 -7.08
C TYR A 109 -6.26 17.49 -6.96
N LEU A 110 -5.91 16.46 -6.17
CA LEU A 110 -4.54 15.97 -6.04
C LEU A 110 -4.23 14.79 -6.97
N THR A 111 -5.23 14.16 -7.58
CA THR A 111 -5.05 12.88 -8.30
C THR A 111 -4.11 12.95 -9.50
N SER A 112 -3.87 14.14 -10.05
CA SER A 112 -2.94 14.35 -11.18
C SER A 112 -1.49 14.59 -10.75
N GLY A 113 -1.20 14.78 -9.47
CA GLY A 113 0.14 15.07 -8.95
C GLY A 113 0.57 14.16 -7.81
N LEU A 114 -0.36 13.41 -7.22
CA LEU A 114 -0.09 12.46 -6.14
C LEU A 114 0.53 11.20 -6.74
N GLU A 115 1.80 10.93 -6.41
CA GLU A 115 2.55 9.78 -6.91
C GLU A 115 2.73 8.69 -5.86
N PHE A 116 2.82 9.06 -4.59
CA PHE A 116 3.01 8.11 -3.49
C PHE A 116 2.00 8.39 -2.39
N LEU A 117 1.19 7.39 -2.05
CA LEU A 117 0.20 7.46 -0.98
C LEU A 117 0.39 6.28 -0.02
N TYR A 118 0.79 6.59 1.21
CA TYR A 118 1.04 5.60 2.26
C TYR A 118 0.01 5.76 3.38
N LEU A 119 -0.82 4.74 3.55
CA LEU A 119 -1.96 4.71 4.48
C LEU A 119 -1.90 3.54 5.48
N PRO A 120 -0.75 2.91 5.79
CA PRO A 120 -0.75 1.78 6.69
C PRO A 120 -1.25 2.15 8.09
N GLU A 121 -1.81 1.18 8.79
CA GLU A 121 -2.38 1.32 10.14
C GLU A 121 -3.60 2.25 10.24
N ILE A 122 -4.26 2.60 9.13
CA ILE A 122 -5.50 3.38 9.17
C ILE A 122 -6.70 2.45 9.24
N GLN A 123 -7.35 2.38 10.39
CA GLN A 123 -8.52 1.52 10.59
C GLN A 123 -9.79 2.14 10.01
N ASN A 124 -10.64 1.28 9.41
CA ASN A 124 -11.97 1.68 8.90
C ASN A 124 -11.93 2.86 7.91
N LEU A 125 -10.90 2.96 7.08
CA LEU A 125 -10.83 3.98 6.05
C LEU A 125 -11.86 3.71 4.94
N ASP A 126 -12.63 4.72 4.60
CA ASP A 126 -13.52 4.71 3.44
C ASP A 126 -12.68 4.83 2.15
N LEU A 127 -12.57 3.74 1.40
CA LEU A 127 -11.81 3.67 0.16
C LEU A 127 -12.54 4.29 -1.04
N SER A 128 -13.73 4.86 -0.86
CA SER A 128 -14.50 5.48 -1.94
C SER A 128 -13.73 6.60 -2.67
N PHE A 129 -12.66 7.13 -2.07
CA PHE A 129 -11.80 8.10 -2.72
C PHE A 129 -11.09 7.53 -3.98
N ALA A 130 -10.93 6.23 -4.10
CA ALA A 130 -10.29 5.60 -5.25
C ALA A 130 -11.03 5.89 -6.56
N GLN A 131 -12.37 6.03 -6.50
CA GLN A 131 -13.20 6.38 -7.67
C GLN A 131 -12.82 7.71 -8.35
N TYR A 132 -12.04 8.58 -7.69
CA TYR A 132 -11.58 9.82 -8.31
C TYR A 132 -10.54 9.61 -9.41
N GLY A 133 -9.98 8.40 -9.53
CA GLY A 133 -9.01 8.02 -10.54
C GLY A 133 -7.66 8.71 -10.35
N PHE A 134 -6.68 7.97 -9.86
CA PHE A 134 -5.35 8.48 -9.54
C PHE A 134 -4.40 8.29 -10.73
N LYS A 135 -4.44 9.22 -11.67
CA LYS A 135 -3.69 9.13 -12.94
C LYS A 135 -2.16 9.14 -12.81
N SER A 136 -1.65 9.61 -11.69
CA SER A 136 -0.21 9.74 -11.44
C SER A 136 0.30 8.85 -10.31
N LEU A 137 -0.56 8.08 -9.64
CA LEU A 137 -0.17 7.29 -8.48
C LEU A 137 0.69 6.11 -8.90
N ILE A 138 1.95 6.11 -8.44
CA ILE A 138 2.96 5.10 -8.71
C ILE A 138 2.96 4.04 -7.61
N SER A 139 2.75 4.44 -6.35
CA SER A 139 2.77 3.52 -5.21
C SER A 139 1.62 3.80 -4.25
N LEU A 140 0.92 2.73 -3.88
CA LEU A 140 -0.15 2.70 -2.89
C LEU A 140 0.17 1.67 -1.82
N ASP A 141 0.19 2.10 -0.56
CA ASP A 141 0.38 1.22 0.59
C ASP A 141 -0.85 1.30 1.51
N LEU A 142 -1.54 0.17 1.64
CA LEU A 142 -2.72 -0.04 2.50
C LEU A 142 -2.44 -1.12 3.55
N SER A 143 -1.19 -1.32 3.94
CA SER A 143 -0.80 -2.36 4.89
C SER A 143 -1.42 -2.11 6.28
N TYR A 144 -1.62 -3.19 7.04
CA TYR A 144 -2.28 -3.17 8.37
C TYR A 144 -3.73 -2.62 8.33
N PHE A 145 -4.40 -2.88 7.22
CA PHE A 145 -5.76 -2.41 7.02
C PHE A 145 -6.76 -3.44 7.56
N ASP A 146 -7.66 -2.99 8.43
CA ASP A 146 -8.77 -3.80 8.90
C ASP A 146 -9.93 -3.68 7.92
N THR A 147 -9.89 -4.47 6.85
CA THR A 147 -10.94 -4.45 5.83
C THR A 147 -11.17 -5.81 5.20
N ASN A 148 -12.36 -5.98 4.67
CA ASN A 148 -12.70 -7.15 3.89
C ASN A 148 -12.14 -7.01 2.46
N MET A 149 -11.50 -8.06 1.94
CA MET A 149 -10.99 -8.12 0.56
C MET A 149 -12.07 -7.86 -0.51
N VAL A 150 -13.34 -8.14 -0.21
CA VAL A 150 -14.46 -7.80 -1.10
C VAL A 150 -14.53 -6.29 -1.36
N TYR A 151 -14.38 -5.47 -0.31
CA TYR A 151 -14.35 -4.02 -0.49
C TYR A 151 -13.10 -3.54 -1.22
N LEU A 152 -11.94 -4.17 -0.98
CA LEU A 152 -10.73 -3.86 -1.74
C LEU A 152 -10.91 -4.09 -3.24
N ASN A 153 -11.54 -5.19 -3.63
CA ASN A 153 -11.82 -5.49 -5.04
C ASN A 153 -12.71 -4.45 -5.73
N ILE A 154 -13.65 -3.84 -4.99
CA ILE A 154 -14.52 -2.78 -5.53
C ILE A 154 -13.71 -1.50 -5.82
N TRP A 155 -12.73 -1.17 -4.97
CA TRP A 155 -12.00 0.09 -5.04
C TRP A 155 -10.64 -0.01 -5.72
N LEU A 156 -10.00 -1.20 -5.70
CA LEU A 156 -8.73 -1.45 -6.37
C LEU A 156 -8.96 -1.89 -7.81
N ARG A 157 -9.52 -1.02 -8.61
CA ARG A 157 -9.76 -1.24 -10.04
C ARG A 157 -8.59 -0.69 -10.86
N PRO A 158 -8.14 -1.40 -11.91
CA PRO A 158 -7.05 -0.96 -12.76
C PRO A 158 -7.27 0.42 -13.40
N ASP A 159 -8.51 0.70 -13.82
CA ASP A 159 -8.90 1.98 -14.43
C ASP A 159 -8.79 3.18 -13.47
N TYR A 160 -8.84 2.94 -12.16
CA TYR A 160 -8.60 4.00 -11.15
C TYR A 160 -7.11 4.30 -10.95
N PHE A 161 -6.22 3.37 -11.31
CA PHE A 161 -4.79 3.43 -11.04
C PHE A 161 -3.95 3.02 -12.27
N PRO A 162 -4.04 3.72 -13.40
CA PRO A 162 -3.49 3.27 -14.68
C PRO A 162 -1.96 3.17 -14.74
N VAL A 163 -1.25 3.88 -13.84
CA VAL A 163 0.22 3.90 -13.79
C VAL A 163 0.80 3.31 -12.51
N LEU A 164 -0.03 2.61 -11.71
CA LEU A 164 0.39 2.03 -10.44
C LEU A 164 1.44 0.94 -10.67
N LYS A 165 2.62 1.11 -10.05
CA LYS A 165 3.74 0.17 -10.15
C LYS A 165 3.90 -0.68 -8.89
N ALA A 166 3.56 -0.13 -7.73
CA ALA A 166 3.69 -0.83 -6.46
C ALA A 166 2.39 -0.77 -5.65
N LEU A 167 1.90 -1.93 -5.24
CA LEU A 167 0.74 -2.09 -4.37
C LEU A 167 1.13 -2.94 -3.17
N LYS A 168 0.92 -2.41 -1.95
CA LYS A 168 1.13 -3.13 -0.70
C LYS A 168 -0.19 -3.30 0.05
N LEU A 169 -0.48 -4.55 0.39
CA LEU A 169 -1.68 -4.99 1.11
C LEU A 169 -1.26 -5.98 2.20
N GLU A 170 -0.21 -5.64 2.96
CA GLU A 170 0.36 -6.50 3.98
C GLU A 170 -0.43 -6.43 5.28
N TYR A 171 -0.44 -7.53 6.07
CA TYR A 171 -1.14 -7.57 7.37
C TYR A 171 -2.64 -7.19 7.27
N LEU A 172 -3.30 -7.61 6.22
CA LEU A 172 -4.75 -7.48 6.15
C LEU A 172 -5.36 -8.42 7.18
N THR A 173 -6.15 -7.89 8.10
CA THR A 173 -6.85 -8.70 9.10
C THR A 173 -8.33 -8.72 8.82
N SER A 174 -8.92 -9.90 8.96
CA SER A 174 -10.38 -10.00 9.05
C SER A 174 -10.81 -9.48 10.42
N GLY A 175 -11.41 -8.31 10.49
CA GLY A 175 -12.01 -7.81 11.72
C GLY A 175 -13.03 -8.80 12.30
N PRO A 176 -13.30 -8.76 13.62
CA PRO A 176 -14.14 -9.74 14.32
C PRO A 176 -15.59 -9.85 13.81
N ASN A 177 -16.02 -8.99 12.92
CA ASN A 177 -17.39 -8.93 12.39
C ASN A 177 -17.59 -9.61 11.03
N ILE A 178 -16.62 -10.40 10.52
CA ILE A 178 -16.73 -11.05 9.19
C ILE A 178 -17.33 -12.45 9.28
N LEU A 179 -18.10 -12.75 10.29
CA LEU A 179 -18.65 -14.09 10.46
C LEU A 179 -19.74 -14.50 9.44
N HIS A 180 -20.31 -13.62 8.65
CA HIS A 180 -21.39 -13.98 7.69
C HIS A 180 -21.51 -13.01 6.51
N LEU A 181 -20.44 -12.78 5.74
CA LEU A 181 -20.71 -12.27 4.38
C LEU A 181 -20.75 -13.45 3.42
N PRO A 182 -21.78 -13.52 2.56
CA PRO A 182 -21.84 -14.55 1.53
C PRO A 182 -20.53 -14.48 0.75
N VAL A 183 -19.93 -15.65 0.53
CA VAL A 183 -18.88 -15.80 -0.48
C VAL A 183 -19.43 -15.10 -1.72
N VAL A 184 -18.89 -13.94 -2.05
CA VAL A 184 -19.32 -13.20 -3.24
C VAL A 184 -18.75 -13.97 -4.41
N GLN A 185 -19.51 -15.00 -4.80
CA GLN A 185 -19.17 -15.89 -5.91
C GLN A 185 -19.16 -15.18 -7.26
N ASN A 186 -19.69 -13.95 -7.32
CA ASN A 186 -19.85 -13.20 -8.56
C ASN A 186 -19.58 -11.70 -8.37
N LEU A 187 -18.38 -11.32 -7.90
CA LEU A 187 -17.89 -10.04 -8.35
C LEU A 187 -17.53 -10.24 -9.82
N ASP A 188 -18.39 -9.70 -10.66
CA ASP A 188 -18.16 -9.64 -12.10
C ASP A 188 -16.93 -8.77 -12.36
N LEU A 189 -15.75 -9.38 -12.21
CA LEU A 189 -14.45 -8.78 -12.57
C LEU A 189 -14.31 -8.70 -14.09
N SER A 190 -15.29 -9.20 -14.82
CA SER A 190 -15.33 -9.21 -16.29
C SER A 190 -15.55 -7.83 -16.90
N SER A 191 -15.96 -6.83 -16.09
CA SER A 191 -16.27 -5.49 -16.61
C SER A 191 -15.06 -4.60 -16.83
N SER A 192 -13.84 -4.95 -16.32
CA SER A 192 -12.60 -4.30 -16.73
C SER A 192 -11.74 -5.34 -17.45
N GLN A 193 -11.74 -5.31 -18.77
CA GLN A 193 -10.92 -6.20 -19.61
C GLN A 193 -9.40 -5.96 -19.43
N ASP A 194 -9.00 -4.89 -18.73
CA ASP A 194 -7.61 -4.52 -18.55
C ASP A 194 -7.15 -4.77 -17.12
N GLY A 195 -6.13 -5.60 -16.95
CA GLY A 195 -5.42 -5.78 -15.68
C GLY A 195 -4.61 -4.54 -15.29
N PHE A 196 -3.92 -4.61 -14.16
CA PHE A 196 -2.96 -3.59 -13.74
C PHE A 196 -1.74 -3.60 -14.65
N SER A 197 -1.84 -2.95 -15.80
CA SER A 197 -0.85 -3.02 -16.89
C SER A 197 0.53 -2.46 -16.55
N SER A 198 0.67 -1.75 -15.43
CA SER A 198 1.92 -1.13 -14.97
C SER A 198 2.43 -1.70 -13.65
N LEU A 199 1.69 -2.61 -12.99
CA LEU A 199 2.05 -3.11 -11.66
C LEU A 199 3.17 -4.14 -11.73
N THR A 200 4.35 -3.76 -11.23
CA THR A 200 5.53 -4.62 -11.18
C THR A 200 5.78 -5.21 -9.80
N TYR A 201 5.28 -4.58 -8.74
CA TYR A 201 5.43 -5.03 -7.35
C TYR A 201 4.07 -5.23 -6.67
N LEU A 202 3.88 -6.43 -6.09
CA LEU A 202 2.70 -6.77 -5.30
C LEU A 202 3.13 -7.36 -3.95
N GLY A 203 2.82 -6.66 -2.86
CA GLY A 203 3.06 -7.11 -1.49
C GLY A 203 1.77 -7.59 -0.83
N LEU A 204 1.75 -8.87 -0.45
CA LEU A 204 0.63 -9.55 0.22
C LEU A 204 1.13 -10.31 1.48
N SER A 205 2.22 -9.87 2.09
CA SER A 205 2.77 -10.55 3.28
C SER A 205 1.75 -10.59 4.42
N TYR A 206 1.83 -11.64 5.23
CA TYR A 206 0.87 -11.92 6.29
C TYR A 206 -0.58 -12.08 5.77
N PHE A 207 -0.71 -12.54 4.52
CA PHE A 207 -1.99 -12.81 3.91
C PHE A 207 -2.69 -13.99 4.59
N ASP A 208 -3.95 -13.82 4.98
CA ASP A 208 -4.78 -14.88 5.55
C ASP A 208 -5.63 -15.52 4.45
N ARG A 209 -5.45 -16.84 4.22
CA ARG A 209 -6.26 -17.62 3.25
C ARG A 209 -7.76 -17.53 3.47
N ASN A 210 -8.20 -17.24 4.71
CA ASN A 210 -9.61 -17.06 5.02
C ASN A 210 -10.18 -15.75 4.47
N MET A 211 -9.32 -14.83 4.03
CA MET A 211 -9.75 -13.54 3.48
C MET A 211 -10.14 -13.62 2.00
N CYS A 212 -9.40 -14.36 1.21
CA CYS A 212 -9.76 -14.67 -0.18
C CYS A 212 -8.94 -15.84 -0.70
N ASP A 213 -9.42 -16.43 -1.78
CA ASP A 213 -8.69 -17.46 -2.51
C ASP A 213 -7.70 -16.80 -3.49
N LEU A 214 -6.41 -17.07 -3.30
CA LEU A 214 -5.36 -16.60 -4.21
C LEU A 214 -5.58 -17.06 -5.65
N ASN A 215 -6.21 -18.23 -5.87
CA ASN A 215 -6.54 -18.71 -7.22
C ASN A 215 -7.47 -17.78 -7.97
N ILE A 216 -8.35 -17.07 -7.26
CA ILE A 216 -9.26 -16.10 -7.85
C ILE A 216 -8.57 -14.77 -8.12
N TRP A 217 -7.68 -14.37 -7.20
CA TRP A 217 -7.12 -13.03 -7.19
C TRP A 217 -5.82 -12.89 -7.98
N LEU A 218 -4.91 -13.87 -7.86
CA LEU A 218 -3.59 -13.88 -8.49
C LEU A 218 -3.67 -14.49 -9.90
N LYS A 219 -4.02 -13.67 -10.89
CA LYS A 219 -4.15 -14.07 -12.29
C LYS A 219 -3.21 -13.30 -13.20
N PRO A 220 -2.57 -13.96 -14.18
CA PRO A 220 -1.63 -13.31 -15.11
C PRO A 220 -2.23 -12.17 -15.93
N ASP A 221 -3.48 -12.30 -16.35
CA ASP A 221 -4.23 -11.26 -17.06
C ASP A 221 -4.51 -10.03 -16.19
N ARG A 222 -4.69 -10.23 -14.89
CA ARG A 222 -4.84 -9.13 -13.93
C ARG A 222 -3.53 -8.39 -13.65
N PHE A 223 -2.40 -9.09 -13.70
CA PHE A 223 -1.05 -8.55 -13.38
C PHE A 223 -0.04 -8.92 -14.46
N PRO A 224 -0.20 -8.46 -15.71
CA PRO A 224 0.56 -8.97 -16.86
C PRO A 224 2.05 -8.65 -16.84
N VAL A 225 2.47 -7.66 -16.06
CA VAL A 225 3.87 -7.20 -15.97
C VAL A 225 4.47 -7.37 -14.56
N LEU A 226 3.86 -8.21 -13.73
CA LEU A 226 4.33 -8.43 -12.36
C LEU A 226 5.75 -9.03 -12.36
N GLU A 227 6.67 -8.37 -11.66
CA GLU A 227 8.07 -8.76 -11.53
C GLU A 227 8.38 -9.28 -10.12
N ILE A 228 7.75 -8.72 -9.10
CA ILE A 228 8.01 -9.03 -7.70
C ILE A 228 6.70 -9.36 -6.97
N LEU A 229 6.64 -10.57 -6.41
CA LEU A 229 5.53 -11.03 -5.57
C LEU A 229 6.03 -11.34 -4.16
N TRP A 230 5.45 -10.67 -3.17
CA TRP A 230 5.80 -10.86 -1.77
C TRP A 230 4.63 -11.48 -1.00
N LEU A 231 4.81 -12.72 -0.54
CA LEU A 231 3.81 -13.51 0.22
C LEU A 231 4.34 -13.97 1.59
N SER A 232 5.46 -13.40 2.06
CA SER A 232 6.13 -13.85 3.29
C SER A 232 5.19 -13.85 4.51
N ASN A 233 5.40 -14.80 5.40
CA ASN A 233 4.62 -14.97 6.65
C ASN A 233 3.11 -15.16 6.44
N SER A 234 2.68 -15.60 5.27
CA SER A 234 1.27 -15.86 4.96
C SER A 234 0.87 -17.29 5.38
N ASN A 235 -0.41 -17.49 5.73
CA ASN A 235 -0.92 -18.82 6.09
C ASN A 235 -1.49 -19.58 4.89
N ILE A 236 -0.92 -19.36 3.70
CA ILE A 236 -1.25 -20.10 2.48
C ILE A 236 -0.81 -21.56 2.58
N VAL A 237 -1.58 -22.44 1.96
CA VAL A 237 -1.27 -23.89 1.89
C VAL A 237 -0.64 -24.23 0.55
N THR A 238 -1.09 -23.60 -0.51
CA THR A 238 -0.59 -23.80 -1.88
C THR A 238 -0.48 -22.46 -2.59
N ILE A 239 0.40 -22.40 -3.58
CA ILE A 239 0.46 -21.30 -4.54
C ILE A 239 -0.36 -21.71 -5.76
N PRO A 240 -1.15 -20.80 -6.36
CA PRO A 240 -1.91 -21.09 -7.57
C PRO A 240 -1.04 -21.62 -8.71
N GLU A 241 -1.50 -22.64 -9.43
CA GLU A 241 -0.85 -23.15 -10.65
C GLU A 241 -0.68 -22.06 -11.73
N SER A 242 -1.56 -21.04 -11.73
CA SER A 242 -1.46 -19.89 -12.62
C SER A 242 -0.16 -19.11 -12.47
N ILE A 243 0.62 -19.32 -11.39
CA ILE A 243 1.93 -18.68 -11.20
C ILE A 243 2.87 -18.96 -12.38
N THR A 244 2.76 -20.15 -13.00
CA THR A 244 3.58 -20.55 -14.15
C THR A 244 3.45 -19.63 -15.36
N ALA A 245 2.31 -18.93 -15.48
CA ALA A 245 2.00 -18.06 -16.60
C ALA A 245 2.43 -16.59 -16.39
N PHE A 246 3.03 -16.27 -15.24
CA PHE A 246 3.58 -14.93 -14.99
C PHE A 246 4.95 -14.76 -15.64
N THR A 247 4.98 -14.46 -16.94
CA THR A 247 6.18 -14.47 -17.77
C THR A 247 7.25 -13.44 -17.40
N ARG A 248 6.94 -12.48 -16.56
CA ARG A 248 7.85 -11.43 -16.07
C ARG A 248 8.20 -11.56 -14.59
N LEU A 249 7.63 -12.51 -13.86
CA LEU A 249 7.88 -12.69 -12.43
C LEU A 249 9.32 -13.14 -12.21
N GLN A 250 10.12 -12.31 -11.57
CA GLN A 250 11.53 -12.53 -11.28
C GLN A 250 11.77 -12.90 -9.82
N ASP A 251 11.09 -12.23 -8.90
CA ASP A 251 11.31 -12.40 -7.46
C ASP A 251 10.04 -12.92 -6.78
N LEU A 252 10.16 -14.05 -6.08
CA LEU A 252 9.10 -14.64 -5.27
C LEU A 252 9.58 -14.82 -3.83
N TYR A 253 8.91 -14.15 -2.89
CA TYR A 253 9.22 -14.20 -1.47
C TYR A 253 8.13 -14.93 -0.70
N LEU A 254 8.48 -16.07 -0.12
CA LEU A 254 7.60 -16.99 0.62
C LEU A 254 8.09 -17.23 2.06
N LYS A 255 9.13 -16.50 2.50
CA LYS A 255 9.73 -16.71 3.82
C LYS A 255 8.69 -16.78 4.93
N GLY A 256 8.76 -17.81 5.79
CA GLY A 256 7.88 -17.95 6.93
C GLY A 256 6.44 -18.38 6.60
N CYS A 257 6.15 -18.85 5.39
CA CYS A 257 4.87 -19.46 5.04
C CYS A 257 4.78 -20.88 5.64
N ASN A 258 4.56 -20.96 6.95
CA ASN A 258 4.68 -22.20 7.72
C ASN A 258 3.65 -23.28 7.36
N GLN A 259 2.55 -22.93 6.70
CA GLN A 259 1.51 -23.87 6.26
C GLN A 259 1.64 -24.27 4.78
N LEU A 260 2.57 -23.67 4.06
CA LEU A 260 2.80 -23.94 2.64
C LEU A 260 3.30 -25.37 2.45
N GLN A 261 2.50 -26.20 1.79
CA GLN A 261 2.78 -27.62 1.55
C GLN A 261 3.36 -27.84 0.17
N GLU A 262 2.89 -27.07 -0.81
CA GLU A 262 3.25 -27.29 -2.20
C GLU A 262 3.57 -25.97 -2.92
N ILE A 263 4.66 -25.99 -3.71
CA ILE A 263 5.00 -24.96 -4.67
C ILE A 263 4.89 -25.59 -6.06
N PRO A 264 4.03 -25.07 -6.94
CA PRO A 264 3.90 -25.55 -8.31
C PRO A 264 5.16 -25.25 -9.12
N ARG A 265 5.19 -25.66 -10.37
CA ARG A 265 6.26 -25.27 -11.28
C ARG A 265 6.30 -23.75 -11.40
N LEU A 266 7.47 -23.13 -11.20
CA LEU A 266 7.64 -21.70 -11.30
C LEU A 266 7.89 -21.25 -12.75
N PRO A 267 7.59 -19.99 -13.11
CA PRO A 267 7.90 -19.46 -14.44
C PRO A 267 9.41 -19.43 -14.69
N GLN A 268 9.81 -19.53 -15.95
CA GLN A 268 11.23 -19.52 -16.35
C GLN A 268 11.92 -18.17 -16.05
N SER A 269 11.14 -17.10 -15.86
CA SER A 269 11.64 -15.77 -15.53
C SER A 269 12.13 -15.61 -14.08
N ILE A 270 11.90 -16.61 -13.19
CA ILE A 270 12.32 -16.51 -11.79
C ILE A 270 13.84 -16.41 -11.69
N VAL A 271 14.30 -15.38 -11.00
CA VAL A 271 15.70 -15.12 -10.65
C VAL A 271 15.93 -15.36 -9.16
N LYS A 272 14.95 -15.00 -8.33
CA LYS A 272 15.07 -15.12 -6.88
C LYS A 272 13.85 -15.80 -6.27
N LEU A 273 14.12 -16.83 -5.45
CA LEU A 273 13.12 -17.49 -4.62
C LEU A 273 13.62 -17.49 -3.17
N ASP A 274 12.84 -16.92 -2.27
CA ASP A 274 13.06 -17.03 -0.83
C ASP A 274 11.94 -17.85 -0.19
N ALA A 275 12.24 -19.09 0.17
CA ALA A 275 11.32 -20.01 0.84
C ALA A 275 11.86 -20.45 2.22
N GLN A 276 12.63 -19.59 2.89
CA GLN A 276 13.11 -19.84 4.24
C GLN A 276 11.93 -20.03 5.20
N ASP A 277 12.09 -20.91 6.17
CA ASP A 277 11.11 -21.17 7.23
C ASP A 277 9.73 -21.68 6.73
N CYS A 278 9.63 -22.24 5.52
CA CYS A 278 8.42 -22.92 5.03
C CYS A 278 8.40 -24.37 5.56
N ARG A 279 8.03 -24.55 6.83
CA ARG A 279 8.22 -25.82 7.56
C ARG A 279 7.35 -26.97 7.09
N SER A 280 6.25 -26.72 6.40
CA SER A 280 5.30 -27.73 5.90
C SER A 280 5.55 -28.13 4.44
N LEU A 281 6.57 -27.55 3.80
CA LEU A 281 6.85 -27.80 2.39
C LEU A 281 7.26 -29.26 2.17
N ASP A 282 6.59 -29.94 1.22
CA ASP A 282 6.86 -31.35 0.94
C ASP A 282 8.20 -31.55 0.21
N LEU A 283 8.74 -32.75 0.37
CA LEU A 283 10.02 -33.16 -0.25
C LEU A 283 9.96 -33.15 -1.78
N GLN A 284 8.79 -33.39 -2.36
CA GLN A 284 8.61 -33.45 -3.80
C GLN A 284 8.65 -32.04 -4.41
N SER A 285 8.01 -31.08 -3.77
CA SER A 285 8.11 -29.65 -4.14
C SER A 285 9.55 -29.17 -4.03
N SER A 286 10.24 -29.51 -2.94
CA SER A 286 11.64 -29.15 -2.77
C SER A 286 12.52 -29.74 -3.89
N ARG A 287 12.34 -31.02 -4.25
CA ARG A 287 13.07 -31.65 -5.36
C ARG A 287 12.77 -31.00 -6.70
N ARG A 288 11.49 -30.75 -7.03
CA ARG A 288 11.10 -30.06 -8.26
C ARG A 288 11.75 -28.67 -8.39
N LEU A 289 11.84 -27.94 -7.28
CA LEU A 289 12.52 -26.64 -7.25
C LEU A 289 14.03 -26.79 -7.49
N PHE A 290 14.68 -27.77 -6.85
CA PHE A 290 16.09 -28.06 -7.11
C PHE A 290 16.35 -28.43 -8.57
N ASP A 291 15.53 -29.24 -9.17
CA ASP A 291 15.66 -29.63 -10.59
C ASP A 291 15.48 -28.41 -11.51
N GLN A 292 14.52 -27.53 -11.23
CA GLN A 292 14.37 -26.27 -11.96
C GLN A 292 15.58 -25.35 -11.80
N VAL A 293 16.12 -25.22 -10.60
CA VAL A 293 17.28 -24.37 -10.28
C VAL A 293 18.56 -24.88 -10.93
N SER A 294 18.75 -26.19 -11.03
CA SER A 294 19.93 -26.79 -11.66
C SER A 294 20.08 -26.46 -13.14
N PHE A 295 18.97 -26.16 -13.81
CA PHE A 295 18.97 -25.72 -15.22
C PHE A 295 19.25 -24.21 -15.40
N TYR A 296 19.12 -23.40 -14.35
CA TYR A 296 19.28 -21.94 -14.41
C TYR A 296 20.30 -21.48 -13.35
N LEU A 297 21.55 -21.33 -13.78
CA LEU A 297 22.75 -21.01 -12.97
C LEU A 297 22.72 -19.72 -12.14
N SER A 298 21.58 -19.01 -12.03
CA SER A 298 21.49 -17.72 -11.33
C SER A 298 20.37 -17.60 -10.30
N ILE A 299 19.62 -18.67 -10.01
CA ILE A 299 18.55 -18.58 -8.99
C ILE A 299 19.15 -18.65 -7.60
N ILE A 300 19.03 -17.58 -6.82
CA ILE A 300 19.35 -17.57 -5.39
C ILE A 300 18.20 -18.25 -4.63
N VAL A 301 18.35 -19.54 -4.37
CA VAL A 301 17.39 -20.28 -3.52
C VAL A 301 17.92 -20.28 -2.11
N THR A 302 17.22 -19.61 -1.21
CA THR A 302 17.53 -19.65 0.22
C THR A 302 16.61 -20.66 0.90
N PHE A 303 17.07 -21.92 0.96
CA PHE A 303 16.55 -22.91 1.90
C PHE A 303 17.51 -22.96 3.06
N LEU A 304 17.15 -22.49 4.23
CA LEU A 304 17.95 -22.71 5.43
C LEU A 304 17.09 -23.39 6.49
N ASN A 305 17.70 -24.44 7.02
CA ASN A 305 17.38 -25.24 8.18
C ASN A 305 16.62 -26.54 7.94
N TYR A 306 17.36 -27.52 7.45
CA TYR A 306 17.19 -28.90 7.90
C TYR A 306 18.56 -29.39 8.40
N VAL A 307 18.79 -29.27 9.69
CA VAL A 307 19.59 -30.20 10.50
C VAL A 307 18.77 -30.51 11.72
#